data_be32f64e442c5ea5fbe28745118cc705
#
_entry.id   be32f64e442c5ea5fbe28745118cc705
#
_cell.length_a   1.000
_cell.length_b   1.000
_cell.length_c   1.000
_cell.angle_alpha   90.00
_cell.angle_beta   90.00
_cell.angle_gamma   90.00
#
_symmetry.space_group_name_H-M   'P 1'
#
loop_
_entity.id
_entity.type
_entity.pdbx_description
1 polymer ?
#
loop_
_entity_poly.entity_id
_entity_poly.type
_entity_poly.pdbx_seq_one_letter_code
_entity_poly.pdbx_strand_id
1 'polypeptide(L)'
;MKIEEALAQYPKEDLTRTPTPLHFLPHLSEDFGLNFYLKRDDLTDLALGGDKPRKLEYEIAQAKAKGADYLVTCGSAQSNHARLTTAAARHLGLDVAVVLSHDQWHAIQGNLLTVYLMGARVEMIHTEDHWDLEEHALALCDELKAEGKKPHYIPV
;
A
#
# COMPACT_ATOMS: atom_id res chain seq x y z
N MET A 1 -24.03 16.11 3.37
CA MET A 1 -23.46 15.21 2.35
C MET A 1 -23.06 13.92 3.05
N LYS A 2 -23.53 12.78 2.59
CA LYS A 2 -23.12 11.47 3.12
C LYS A 2 -21.70 11.16 2.64
N ILE A 3 -20.95 10.35 3.39
CA ILE A 3 -19.57 10.01 3.05
C ILE A 3 -19.48 9.35 1.66
N GLU A 4 -20.44 8.49 1.34
CA GLU A 4 -20.49 7.82 0.04
C GLU A 4 -20.65 8.82 -1.11
N GLU A 5 -21.48 9.86 -0.93
CA GLU A 5 -21.67 10.92 -1.93
C GLU A 5 -20.38 11.75 -2.12
N ALA A 6 -19.63 11.96 -1.04
CA ALA A 6 -18.34 12.65 -1.11
C ALA A 6 -17.30 11.82 -1.84
N LEU A 7 -17.22 10.52 -1.54
CA LEU A 7 -16.25 9.61 -2.17
C LEU A 7 -16.57 9.34 -3.64
N ALA A 8 -17.84 9.33 -4.03
CA ALA A 8 -18.26 9.12 -5.42
C ALA A 8 -17.77 10.20 -6.41
N GLN A 9 -17.26 11.33 -5.89
CA GLN A 9 -16.69 12.41 -6.72
C GLN A 9 -15.24 12.15 -7.13
N TYR A 10 -14.58 11.17 -6.52
CA TYR A 10 -13.19 10.83 -6.79
C TYR A 10 -13.10 9.59 -7.69
N PRO A 11 -12.19 9.57 -8.66
CA PRO A 11 -11.92 8.37 -9.44
C PRO A 11 -11.41 7.26 -8.52
N LYS A 12 -11.83 6.04 -8.82
CA LYS A 12 -11.51 4.86 -8.03
C LYS A 12 -11.15 3.70 -8.95
N GLU A 13 -10.07 2.97 -8.63
CA GLU A 13 -9.77 1.67 -9.23
C GLU A 13 -10.49 0.56 -8.46
N ASP A 14 -10.76 -0.54 -9.12
CA ASP A 14 -11.35 -1.72 -8.49
C ASP A 14 -10.23 -2.73 -8.17
N LEU A 15 -9.74 -2.69 -6.94
CA LEU A 15 -8.62 -3.54 -6.48
C LEU A 15 -9.08 -4.72 -5.63
N THR A 16 -10.24 -4.61 -4.99
CA THR A 16 -10.67 -5.62 -4.02
C THR A 16 -12.17 -5.82 -4.02
N ARG A 17 -12.59 -7.02 -3.64
CA ARG A 17 -14.01 -7.32 -3.43
C ARG A 17 -14.49 -6.75 -2.10
N THR A 18 -15.45 -5.86 -2.20
CA THR A 18 -16.14 -5.27 -1.03
C THR A 18 -17.66 -5.49 -1.15
N PRO A 19 -18.39 -5.48 -0.03
CA PRO A 19 -17.97 -5.22 1.34
C PRO A 19 -17.30 -6.43 2.00
N THR A 20 -16.26 -6.18 2.84
CA THR A 20 -15.72 -7.22 3.73
C THR A 20 -16.66 -7.48 4.90
N PRO A 21 -16.67 -8.69 5.51
CA PRO A 21 -17.53 -9.01 6.63
C PRO A 21 -17.31 -8.11 7.85
N LEU A 22 -18.35 -7.96 8.64
CA LEU A 22 -18.32 -7.32 9.95
C LEU A 22 -18.75 -8.37 11.00
N HIS A 23 -17.82 -8.82 11.82
CA HIS A 23 -18.05 -9.86 12.83
C HIS A 23 -18.26 -9.25 14.21
N PHE A 24 -19.34 -9.63 14.89
CA PHE A 24 -19.51 -9.34 16.32
C PHE A 24 -18.56 -10.21 17.15
N LEU A 25 -17.95 -9.62 18.17
CA LEU A 25 -16.99 -10.26 19.07
C LEU A 25 -17.61 -10.44 20.46
N PRO A 26 -18.32 -11.56 20.73
CA PRO A 26 -19.14 -11.71 21.94
C PRO A 26 -18.32 -11.68 23.23
N HIS A 27 -17.22 -12.43 23.29
CA HIS A 27 -16.39 -12.48 24.50
C HIS A 27 -15.77 -11.13 24.87
N LEU A 28 -15.21 -10.43 23.86
CA LEU A 28 -14.65 -9.10 24.08
C LEU A 28 -15.75 -8.09 24.48
N SER A 29 -16.94 -8.24 23.93
CA SER A 29 -18.09 -7.39 24.26
C SER A 29 -18.56 -7.60 25.69
N GLU A 30 -18.58 -8.85 26.15
CA GLU A 30 -18.92 -9.20 27.54
C GLU A 30 -17.89 -8.67 28.52
N ASP A 31 -16.60 -8.88 28.25
CA ASP A 31 -15.50 -8.47 29.13
C ASP A 31 -15.47 -6.95 29.38
N PHE A 32 -15.82 -6.16 28.35
CA PHE A 32 -15.76 -4.69 28.42
C PHE A 32 -17.14 -4.01 28.57
N GLY A 33 -18.23 -4.76 28.54
CA GLY A 33 -19.59 -4.20 28.61
C GLY A 33 -19.96 -3.30 27.42
N LEU A 34 -19.36 -3.52 26.24
CA LEU A 34 -19.55 -2.76 25.01
C LEU A 34 -19.81 -3.70 23.84
N ASN A 35 -20.38 -3.19 22.76
CA ASN A 35 -20.54 -3.98 21.53
C ASN A 35 -19.33 -3.79 20.62
N PHE A 36 -18.44 -4.80 20.58
CA PHE A 36 -17.28 -4.81 19.70
C PHE A 36 -17.58 -5.56 18.39
N TYR A 37 -17.15 -4.96 17.30
CA TYR A 37 -17.21 -5.53 15.96
C TYR A 37 -15.86 -5.47 15.27
N LEU A 38 -15.49 -6.55 14.59
CA LEU A 38 -14.29 -6.64 13.77
C LEU A 38 -14.65 -6.50 12.29
N LYS A 39 -14.15 -5.43 11.67
CA LYS A 39 -14.19 -5.28 10.21
C LYS A 39 -13.06 -6.11 9.60
N ARG A 40 -13.43 -7.13 8.81
CA ARG A 40 -12.52 -8.16 8.31
C ARG A 40 -11.77 -7.69 7.05
N ASP A 41 -10.97 -6.62 7.14
CA ASP A 41 -10.17 -6.14 6.02
C ASP A 41 -8.93 -7.01 5.74
N ASP A 42 -8.63 -7.95 6.61
CA ASP A 42 -7.75 -9.10 6.33
C ASP A 42 -8.29 -10.00 5.21
N LEU A 43 -9.58 -9.94 4.90
CA LEU A 43 -10.24 -10.71 3.85
C LEU A 43 -10.39 -9.92 2.52
N THR A 44 -9.74 -8.79 2.37
CA THR A 44 -9.54 -8.22 1.04
C THR A 44 -8.64 -9.17 0.24
N ASP A 45 -8.97 -9.39 -1.02
CA ASP A 45 -8.38 -10.47 -1.83
C ASP A 45 -7.09 -10.08 -2.58
N LEU A 46 -6.57 -8.85 -2.36
CA LEU A 46 -5.32 -8.41 -2.94
C LEU A 46 -4.12 -8.84 -2.08
N ALA A 47 -3.26 -9.70 -2.63
CA ALA A 47 -1.94 -10.07 -2.08
C ALA A 47 -1.91 -10.24 -0.54
N LEU A 48 -2.62 -11.26 -0.04
CA LEU A 48 -2.75 -11.64 1.37
C LEU A 48 -3.61 -10.69 2.23
N GLY A 49 -4.36 -9.80 1.61
CA GLY A 49 -5.30 -8.94 2.30
C GLY A 49 -4.71 -7.80 3.14
N GLY A 50 -5.58 -6.98 3.69
CA GLY A 50 -5.26 -5.83 4.53
C GLY A 50 -6.18 -4.63 4.25
N ASP A 51 -6.01 -3.57 5.01
CA ASP A 51 -6.82 -2.34 4.94
C ASP A 51 -6.35 -1.36 3.85
N LYS A 52 -5.09 -1.47 3.42
CA LYS A 52 -4.46 -0.50 2.50
C LYS A 52 -5.10 -0.41 1.11
N PRO A 53 -5.71 -1.47 0.53
CA PRO A 53 -6.39 -1.35 -0.75
C PRO A 53 -7.46 -0.25 -0.75
N ARG A 54 -8.13 0.01 0.37
CA ARG A 54 -9.16 1.05 0.47
C ARG A 54 -8.66 2.45 0.12
N LYS A 55 -7.44 2.80 0.52
CA LYS A 55 -6.83 4.08 0.12
C LYS A 55 -6.20 3.98 -1.27
N LEU A 56 -5.57 2.84 -1.59
CA LEU A 56 -4.85 2.65 -2.84
C LEU A 56 -5.77 2.71 -4.06
N GLU A 57 -7.03 2.30 -3.94
CA GLU A 57 -8.03 2.42 -5.00
C GLU A 57 -8.19 3.87 -5.49
N TYR A 58 -8.11 4.85 -4.59
CA TYR A 58 -8.21 6.27 -4.93
C TYR A 58 -6.86 6.87 -5.35
N GLU A 59 -5.79 6.57 -4.62
CA GLU A 59 -4.46 7.12 -4.89
C GLU A 59 -3.94 6.67 -6.25
N ILE A 60 -4.12 5.39 -6.60
CA ILE A 60 -3.66 4.87 -7.89
C ILE A 60 -4.55 5.38 -9.03
N ALA A 61 -5.85 5.55 -8.81
CA ALA A 61 -6.72 6.18 -9.79
C ALA A 61 -6.24 7.61 -10.14
N GLN A 62 -5.82 8.38 -9.13
CA GLN A 62 -5.23 9.70 -9.34
C GLN A 62 -3.88 9.63 -10.08
N ALA A 63 -3.01 8.67 -9.71
CA ALA A 63 -1.74 8.47 -10.38
C ALA A 63 -1.94 8.16 -11.87
N LYS A 64 -2.86 7.25 -12.20
CA LYS A 64 -3.21 6.91 -13.59
C LYS A 64 -3.80 8.10 -14.35
N ALA A 65 -4.67 8.87 -13.72
CA ALA A 65 -5.24 10.08 -14.33
C ALA A 65 -4.16 11.13 -14.68
N LYS A 66 -3.04 11.15 -13.96
CA LYS A 66 -1.84 11.96 -14.25
C LYS A 66 -0.91 11.31 -15.28
N GLY A 67 -1.25 10.13 -15.78
CA GLY A 67 -0.47 9.38 -16.76
C GLY A 67 0.75 8.67 -16.18
N ALA A 68 0.74 8.35 -14.88
CA ALA A 68 1.82 7.58 -14.26
C ALA A 68 1.92 6.17 -14.86
N ASP A 69 3.15 5.75 -15.14
CA ASP A 69 3.50 4.38 -15.55
C ASP A 69 4.30 3.63 -14.48
N TYR A 70 4.69 4.34 -13.42
CA TYR A 70 5.53 3.85 -12.35
C TYR A 70 5.02 4.33 -10.99
N LEU A 71 4.88 3.44 -10.02
CA LEU A 71 4.56 3.82 -8.64
C LEU A 71 5.80 3.71 -7.75
N VAL A 72 5.97 4.68 -6.86
CA VAL A 72 7.05 4.66 -5.86
C VAL A 72 6.44 4.82 -4.49
N THR A 73 6.89 4.06 -3.53
CA THR A 73 6.51 4.20 -2.12
C THR A 73 7.65 3.83 -1.19
N CYS A 74 7.48 4.07 0.10
CA CYS A 74 8.46 3.70 1.11
C CYS A 74 7.82 2.99 2.32
N GLY A 75 8.66 2.48 3.21
CA GLY A 75 8.23 1.86 4.46
C GLY A 75 9.27 0.96 5.09
N SER A 76 8.92 0.23 6.14
CA SER A 76 9.80 -0.80 6.69
C SER A 76 9.85 -2.04 5.79
N ALA A 77 10.86 -2.89 5.97
CA ALA A 77 10.98 -4.16 5.23
C ALA A 77 9.75 -5.08 5.36
N GLN A 78 8.97 -4.94 6.43
CA GLN A 78 7.74 -5.71 6.65
C GLN A 78 6.46 -4.87 6.47
N SER A 79 6.54 -3.74 5.75
CA SER A 79 5.40 -2.85 5.52
C SER A 79 4.27 -3.52 4.74
N ASN A 80 3.08 -3.53 5.31
CA ASN A 80 1.85 -3.91 4.60
C ASN A 80 1.51 -2.92 3.48
N HIS A 81 1.85 -1.64 3.68
CA HIS A 81 1.63 -0.61 2.67
C HIS A 81 2.50 -0.87 1.42
N ALA A 82 3.82 -1.08 1.59
CA ALA A 82 4.72 -1.38 0.48
C ALA A 82 4.30 -2.65 -0.28
N ARG A 83 3.94 -3.72 0.43
CA ARG A 83 3.45 -4.96 -0.17
C ARG A 83 2.19 -4.74 -1.01
N LEU A 84 1.19 -4.06 -0.44
CA LEU A 84 -0.10 -3.86 -1.11
C LEU A 84 -0.02 -2.82 -2.23
N THR A 85 0.82 -1.80 -2.12
CA THR A 85 1.12 -0.87 -3.24
C THR A 85 1.79 -1.62 -4.39
N THR A 86 2.75 -2.51 -4.09
CA THR A 86 3.39 -3.37 -5.10
C THR A 86 2.36 -4.24 -5.82
N ALA A 87 1.50 -4.91 -5.05
CA ALA A 87 0.47 -5.77 -5.61
C ALA A 87 -0.52 -5.00 -6.50
N ALA A 88 -0.98 -3.84 -6.04
CA ALA A 88 -1.90 -2.99 -6.78
C ALA A 88 -1.29 -2.47 -8.09
N ALA A 89 -0.02 -2.02 -8.05
CA ALA A 89 0.71 -1.61 -9.24
C ALA A 89 0.77 -2.74 -10.27
N ARG A 90 1.20 -3.93 -9.86
CA ARG A 90 1.32 -5.10 -10.75
C ARG A 90 -0.03 -5.57 -11.28
N HIS A 91 -1.07 -5.55 -10.46
CA HIS A 91 -2.43 -5.88 -10.87
C HIS A 91 -2.93 -4.95 -12.00
N LEU A 92 -2.54 -3.68 -11.96
CA LEU A 92 -2.94 -2.66 -12.95
C LEU A 92 -1.93 -2.49 -14.10
N GLY A 93 -0.89 -3.33 -14.18
CA GLY A 93 0.12 -3.28 -15.24
C GLY A 93 1.12 -2.12 -15.12
N LEU A 94 1.24 -1.53 -13.93
CA LEU A 94 2.21 -0.47 -13.64
C LEU A 94 3.52 -1.06 -13.11
N ASP A 95 4.63 -0.39 -13.38
CA ASP A 95 5.90 -0.66 -12.71
C ASP A 95 5.89 -0.10 -11.28
N VAL A 96 6.76 -0.62 -10.42
CA VAL A 96 6.79 -0.23 -9.01
C VAL A 96 8.18 -0.33 -8.41
N ALA A 97 8.54 0.66 -7.61
CA ALA A 97 9.71 0.65 -6.75
C ALA A 97 9.32 0.93 -5.30
N VAL A 98 10.06 0.34 -4.39
CA VAL A 98 9.88 0.52 -2.95
C VAL A 98 11.22 0.84 -2.29
N VAL A 99 11.25 1.90 -1.49
CA VAL A 99 12.37 2.25 -0.62
C VAL A 99 12.05 1.75 0.77
N LEU A 100 12.82 0.77 1.25
CA LEU A 100 12.53 0.08 2.49
C LEU A 100 13.64 0.27 3.50
N SER A 101 13.27 0.60 4.74
CA SER A 101 14.22 0.52 5.85
C SER A 101 14.41 -0.92 6.29
N HIS A 102 15.64 -1.24 6.63
CA HIS A 102 15.96 -2.46 7.35
C HIS A 102 16.66 -2.11 8.66
N ASP A 103 16.30 -2.82 9.70
CA ASP A 103 17.08 -2.98 10.89
C ASP A 103 18.16 -4.07 10.68
N GLN A 104 18.70 -4.64 11.72
CA GLN A 104 19.82 -5.60 11.66
C GLN A 104 19.48 -6.97 11.01
N TRP A 105 18.21 -7.23 10.59
CA TRP A 105 17.80 -8.52 10.04
C TRP A 105 17.73 -8.48 8.53
N HIS A 106 18.61 -9.25 7.88
CA HIS A 106 18.72 -9.31 6.41
C HIS A 106 17.97 -10.46 5.77
N ALA A 107 17.12 -11.18 6.50
CA ALA A 107 16.39 -12.30 5.95
C ALA A 107 15.27 -11.82 5.00
N ILE A 108 15.31 -12.28 3.74
CA ILE A 108 14.22 -12.07 2.78
C ILE A 108 13.06 -13.00 3.14
N GLN A 109 12.10 -12.49 3.90
CA GLN A 109 10.93 -13.23 4.37
C GLN A 109 9.70 -12.33 4.50
N GLY A 110 8.53 -12.90 4.75
CA GLY A 110 7.29 -12.17 4.99
C GLY A 110 6.93 -11.21 3.85
N ASN A 111 6.62 -9.96 4.18
CA ASN A 111 6.23 -8.95 3.20
C ASN A 111 7.37 -8.61 2.23
N LEU A 112 8.62 -8.55 2.70
CA LEU A 112 9.77 -8.31 1.83
C LEU A 112 9.89 -9.38 0.74
N LEU A 113 9.75 -10.66 1.11
CA LEU A 113 9.77 -11.75 0.14
C LEU A 113 8.65 -11.58 -0.91
N THR A 114 7.43 -11.24 -0.48
CA THR A 114 6.32 -11.07 -1.41
C THR A 114 6.54 -9.88 -2.35
N VAL A 115 7.15 -8.79 -1.88
CA VAL A 115 7.52 -7.63 -2.73
C VAL A 115 8.51 -8.04 -3.82
N TYR A 116 9.54 -8.83 -3.48
CA TYR A 116 10.49 -9.36 -4.47
C TYR A 116 9.81 -10.31 -5.46
N LEU A 117 8.97 -11.23 -4.99
CA LEU A 117 8.26 -12.17 -5.86
C LEU A 117 7.32 -11.47 -6.85
N MET A 118 6.75 -10.33 -6.48
CA MET A 118 5.94 -9.50 -7.36
C MET A 118 6.77 -8.63 -8.32
N GLY A 119 8.10 -8.67 -8.22
CA GLY A 119 9.01 -8.02 -9.16
C GLY A 119 9.13 -6.51 -9.00
N ALA A 120 9.00 -5.98 -7.80
CA ALA A 120 9.31 -4.57 -7.52
C ALA A 120 10.81 -4.30 -7.60
N ARG A 121 11.20 -3.10 -8.03
CA ARG A 121 12.53 -2.54 -7.73
C ARG A 121 12.58 -2.24 -6.23
N VAL A 122 13.50 -2.87 -5.50
CA VAL A 122 13.62 -2.70 -4.05
C VAL A 122 14.94 -1.99 -3.75
N GLU A 123 14.86 -0.87 -3.06
CA GLU A 123 16.00 -0.17 -2.50
C GLU A 123 15.96 -0.29 -0.98
N MET A 124 17.02 -0.88 -0.42
CA MET A 124 17.15 -1.06 1.03
C MET A 124 18.05 0.02 1.60
N ILE A 125 17.55 0.79 2.55
CA ILE A 125 18.34 1.79 3.26
C ILE A 125 18.37 1.51 4.76
N HIS A 126 19.49 1.85 5.40
CA HIS A 126 19.63 1.70 6.84
C HIS A 126 19.29 3.03 7.51
N THR A 127 18.03 3.14 7.95
CA THR A 127 17.54 4.28 8.71
C THR A 127 16.39 3.86 9.63
N GLU A 128 16.28 4.53 10.76
CA GLU A 128 15.13 4.45 11.67
C GLU A 128 14.18 5.65 11.47
N ASP A 129 14.61 6.65 10.69
CA ASP A 129 13.81 7.85 10.42
C ASP A 129 12.92 7.66 9.20
N HIS A 130 11.62 7.86 9.40
CA HIS A 130 10.63 7.78 8.32
C HIS A 130 10.82 8.90 7.28
N TRP A 131 11.28 10.07 7.68
CA TRP A 131 11.52 11.18 6.77
C TRP A 131 12.66 10.90 5.79
N ASP A 132 13.70 10.20 6.23
CA ASP A 132 14.78 9.75 5.34
C ASP A 132 14.25 8.83 4.23
N LEU A 133 13.30 7.95 4.58
CA LEU A 133 12.68 7.04 3.61
C LEU A 133 11.90 7.80 2.52
N GLU A 134 11.16 8.81 2.92
CA GLU A 134 10.39 9.63 1.99
C GLU A 134 11.31 10.42 1.06
N GLU A 135 12.37 11.03 1.62
CA GLU A 135 13.36 11.77 0.83
C GLU A 135 14.02 10.87 -0.23
N HIS A 136 14.44 9.65 0.15
CA HIS A 136 14.98 8.66 -0.80
C HIS A 136 13.95 8.22 -1.84
N ALA A 137 12.69 8.05 -1.46
CA ALA A 137 11.64 7.70 -2.42
C ALA A 137 11.37 8.82 -3.43
N LEU A 138 11.42 10.08 -2.99
CA LEU A 138 11.29 11.23 -3.88
C LEU A 138 12.50 11.39 -4.80
N ALA A 139 13.72 11.17 -4.28
CA ALA A 139 14.94 11.13 -5.09
C ALA A 139 14.87 10.04 -6.17
N LEU A 140 14.38 8.85 -5.81
CA LEU A 140 14.15 7.77 -6.77
C LEU A 140 13.11 8.15 -7.85
N CYS A 141 12.08 8.91 -7.49
CA CYS A 141 11.18 9.46 -8.50
C CYS A 141 11.90 10.36 -9.51
N ASP A 142 12.85 11.17 -9.05
CA ASP A 142 13.61 12.06 -9.95
C ASP A 142 14.58 11.27 -10.85
N GLU A 143 15.20 10.22 -10.35
CA GLU A 143 16.00 9.29 -11.18
C GLU A 143 15.13 8.64 -12.27
N LEU A 144 13.97 8.10 -11.90
CA LEU A 144 13.03 7.45 -12.83
C LEU A 144 12.54 8.45 -13.91
N LYS A 145 12.32 9.73 -13.56
CA LYS A 145 12.00 10.77 -14.54
C LYS A 145 13.15 10.99 -15.54
N ALA A 146 14.39 10.98 -15.06
CA ALA A 146 15.57 11.10 -15.92
C ALA A 146 15.71 9.90 -16.88
N GLU A 147 15.22 8.72 -16.48
CA GLU A 147 15.09 7.53 -17.32
C GLU A 147 13.90 7.57 -18.31
N GLY A 148 13.11 8.66 -18.30
CA GLY A 148 11.95 8.84 -19.19
C GLY A 148 10.67 8.17 -18.69
N LYS A 149 10.64 7.72 -17.44
CA LYS A 149 9.44 7.18 -16.78
C LYS A 149 8.57 8.30 -16.21
N LYS A 150 7.34 7.96 -15.87
CA LYS A 150 6.38 8.87 -15.22
C LYS A 150 6.03 8.37 -13.82
N PRO A 151 6.96 8.48 -12.85
CA PRO A 151 6.73 7.98 -11.51
C PRO A 151 5.70 8.83 -10.75
N HIS A 152 4.93 8.16 -9.89
CA HIS A 152 4.04 8.79 -8.93
C HIS A 152 4.34 8.24 -7.53
N TYR A 153 4.65 9.13 -6.60
CA TYR A 153 4.87 8.77 -5.20
C TYR A 153 3.53 8.53 -4.51
N ILE A 154 3.40 7.37 -3.87
CA ILE A 154 2.27 7.00 -3.01
C ILE A 154 2.70 7.15 -1.55
N PRO A 155 2.17 8.12 -0.81
CA PRO A 155 2.56 8.37 0.58
C PRO A 155 2.09 7.23 1.51
N VAL A 156 2.77 7.06 2.64
CA VAL A 156 2.49 6.01 3.65
C VAL A 156 1.25 6.33 4.48
#